data_2babdfefb337171ff6c6c18804e1096b
#
_entry.id   2babdfefb337171ff6c6c18804e1096b
#
_cell.length_a   1.000
_cell.length_b   1.000
_cell.length_c   1.000
_cell.angle_alpha   90.00
_cell.angle_beta   90.00
_cell.angle_gamma   90.00
#
_symmetry.space_group_name_H-M   'P 1'
#
loop_
_entity.id
_entity.type
_entity.pdbx_description
1 polymer ?
#
loop_
_entity_poly.entity_id
_entity_poly.type
_entity_poly.pdbx_seq_one_letter_code
_entity_poly.pdbx_strand_id
1 'polypeptide(L)'
;MTVITRFAPSPTGYLHIGGARTALFNYLFAKHYGGRYLLRIEDTDKQRSTDDAIEAIFEGLKWLGLEGDEPAVYQSQNINRHKQVASELAASGAAYYCYLSPAEIETLREENKQHGTPFRSPWRVPSYNSDKNQKPVLRLRMPDTNDTIIDDLVQGKVSVANKQLDDLVLMRSDETPTYMLAVVVDDYDMGITHIIRGDDHLNNAIRQTKIYNALNWKPPIFGHIPLIHGTDGAKLSKRHGATGIDAYKNMGIYSDAMNNYLARLGWSHGNDEYFSLTQAISWFDGRSIGKSPARFDMQKLISINAYWLNLQSAANLYEQILSHHNQKPNKPISSAFEARFNKLYPHLTNRASIISELSSQIDYLIYDGVPEIDSVVKASITDDSCAILKSFSDIVDKTPLDADAFQSFMNSWLAGKGRKMKDLGIPLRIVLTGNKSAPPLFDLIQTLGFDEVKYRIDQICN
;
A
#
# COMPACT_ATOMS: atom_id res chain seq x y z
N MET A 1 20.66 -2.04 23.51
CA MET A 1 20.16 -3.23 22.76
C MET A 1 19.72 -2.73 21.39
N THR A 2 20.23 -3.31 20.31
CA THR A 2 19.85 -2.92 18.94
C THR A 2 18.39 -3.28 18.71
N VAL A 3 17.59 -2.37 18.15
CA VAL A 3 16.21 -2.64 17.77
C VAL A 3 16.18 -3.56 16.56
N ILE A 4 15.45 -4.66 16.63
CA ILE A 4 15.23 -5.59 15.53
C ILE A 4 13.73 -5.83 15.41
N THR A 5 13.17 -5.45 14.27
CA THR A 5 11.76 -5.67 13.93
C THR A 5 11.66 -6.66 12.77
N ARG A 6 10.44 -7.13 12.50
CA ARG A 6 10.19 -7.97 11.32
C ARG A 6 8.81 -7.72 10.73
N PHE A 7 8.70 -7.87 9.43
CA PHE A 7 7.44 -8.12 8.74
C PHE A 7 7.34 -9.61 8.42
N ALA A 8 6.23 -10.23 8.81
CA ALA A 8 6.06 -11.69 8.73
C ALA A 8 4.74 -12.04 8.00
N PRO A 9 4.67 -11.85 6.66
CA PRO A 9 3.47 -12.14 5.90
C PRO A 9 3.28 -13.65 5.66
N SER A 10 2.02 -14.10 5.69
CA SER A 10 1.64 -15.39 5.12
C SER A 10 1.37 -15.21 3.62
N PRO A 11 2.01 -16.00 2.72
CA PRO A 11 1.94 -15.80 1.27
C PRO A 11 0.65 -16.42 0.69
N THR A 12 -0.49 -15.82 1.05
CA THR A 12 -1.83 -16.24 0.60
C THR A 12 -2.40 -15.36 -0.52
N GLY A 13 -1.55 -14.52 -1.14
CA GLY A 13 -1.89 -13.59 -2.22
C GLY A 13 -1.03 -12.34 -2.19
N TYR A 14 -1.43 -11.32 -2.94
CA TYR A 14 -0.71 -10.05 -3.05
C TYR A 14 -0.57 -9.31 -1.72
N LEU A 15 0.47 -8.50 -1.61
CA LEU A 15 0.66 -7.60 -0.47
C LEU A 15 -0.47 -6.56 -0.42
N HIS A 16 -1.41 -6.71 0.51
CA HIS A 16 -2.51 -5.76 0.67
C HIS A 16 -2.10 -4.54 1.52
N ILE A 17 -2.87 -3.46 1.46
CA ILE A 17 -2.62 -2.19 2.16
C ILE A 17 -2.31 -2.39 3.66
N GLY A 18 -3.06 -3.25 4.36
CA GLY A 18 -2.83 -3.52 5.78
C GLY A 18 -1.47 -4.16 6.04
N GLY A 19 -1.05 -5.10 5.18
CA GLY A 19 0.28 -5.71 5.22
C GLY A 19 1.37 -4.68 4.93
N ALA A 20 1.20 -3.89 3.87
CA ALA A 20 2.14 -2.83 3.48
C ALA A 20 2.33 -1.79 4.60
N ARG A 21 1.25 -1.35 5.27
CA ARG A 21 1.34 -0.46 6.43
C ARG A 21 2.09 -1.11 7.59
N THR A 22 1.82 -2.39 7.86
CA THR A 22 2.53 -3.14 8.91
C THR A 22 4.02 -3.24 8.60
N ALA A 23 4.38 -3.54 7.34
CA ALA A 23 5.77 -3.54 6.88
C ALA A 23 6.42 -2.16 7.07
N LEU A 24 5.75 -1.10 6.61
CA LEU A 24 6.23 0.28 6.74
C LEU A 24 6.48 0.67 8.21
N PHE A 25 5.55 0.37 9.13
CA PHE A 25 5.72 0.74 10.54
C PHE A 25 6.88 -0.02 11.21
N ASN A 26 7.08 -1.30 10.88
CA ASN A 26 8.25 -2.05 11.33
C ASN A 26 9.56 -1.48 10.77
N TYR A 27 9.56 -1.14 9.48
CA TYR A 27 10.71 -0.52 8.79
C TYR A 27 11.06 0.83 9.42
N LEU A 28 10.07 1.74 9.53
CA LEU A 28 10.28 3.07 10.10
C LEU A 28 10.82 3.00 11.53
N PHE A 29 10.23 2.13 12.37
CA PHE A 29 10.64 1.96 13.75
C PHE A 29 12.08 1.43 13.87
N ALA A 30 12.43 0.40 13.10
CA ALA A 30 13.79 -0.13 13.10
C ALA A 30 14.80 0.93 12.64
N LYS A 31 14.52 1.61 11.52
CA LYS A 31 15.42 2.61 10.94
C LYS A 31 15.56 3.85 11.81
N HIS A 32 14.50 4.29 12.48
CA HIS A 32 14.55 5.39 13.44
C HIS A 32 15.57 5.15 14.56
N TYR A 33 15.63 3.94 15.08
CA TYR A 33 16.56 3.56 16.14
C TYR A 33 17.91 3.02 15.64
N GLY A 34 18.22 3.14 14.34
CA GLY A 34 19.45 2.60 13.76
C GLY A 34 19.55 1.07 13.87
N GLY A 35 18.41 0.40 13.91
CA GLY A 35 18.28 -1.04 14.07
C GLY A 35 18.14 -1.79 12.74
N ARG A 36 17.65 -3.04 12.81
CA ARG A 36 17.44 -3.90 11.64
C ARG A 36 15.96 -4.24 11.43
N TYR A 37 15.55 -4.24 10.17
CA TYR A 37 14.24 -4.67 9.71
C TYR A 37 14.39 -5.96 8.92
N LEU A 38 13.75 -7.03 9.37
CA LEU A 38 13.86 -8.37 8.81
C LEU A 38 12.55 -8.82 8.15
N LEU A 39 12.67 -9.80 7.25
CA LEU A 39 11.51 -10.42 6.59
C LEU A 39 11.44 -11.91 6.96
N ARG A 40 10.23 -12.40 7.26
CA ARG A 40 9.95 -13.83 7.41
C ARG A 40 8.71 -14.19 6.62
N ILE A 41 8.81 -15.19 5.76
CA ILE A 41 7.69 -15.76 5.03
C ILE A 41 7.08 -16.89 5.86
N GLU A 42 5.81 -16.74 6.25
CA GLU A 42 5.08 -17.75 7.04
C GLU A 42 4.38 -18.75 6.10
N ASP A 43 5.17 -19.61 5.48
CA ASP A 43 4.83 -20.58 4.43
C ASP A 43 4.55 -22.01 4.95
N THR A 44 4.19 -22.15 6.22
CA THR A 44 3.89 -23.46 6.81
C THR A 44 2.63 -24.14 6.27
N ASP A 45 1.68 -23.38 5.73
CA ASP A 45 0.51 -23.88 5.02
C ASP A 45 0.82 -24.01 3.51
N LYS A 46 1.37 -25.15 3.12
CA LYS A 46 1.80 -25.43 1.74
C LYS A 46 0.66 -25.38 0.71
N GLN A 47 -0.60 -25.57 1.11
CA GLN A 47 -1.73 -25.53 0.18
C GLN A 47 -2.09 -24.10 -0.24
N ARG A 48 -1.84 -23.12 0.61
CA ARG A 48 -2.16 -21.71 0.38
C ARG A 48 -0.95 -20.85 0.06
N SER A 49 0.27 -21.39 0.25
CA SER A 49 1.52 -20.69 -0.02
C SER A 49 2.02 -21.05 -1.41
N THR A 50 2.04 -20.06 -2.32
CA THR A 50 2.54 -20.23 -3.69
C THR A 50 3.76 -19.36 -3.93
N ASP A 51 4.65 -19.80 -4.82
CA ASP A 51 5.84 -19.02 -5.19
C ASP A 51 5.46 -17.67 -5.80
N ASP A 52 4.41 -17.62 -6.64
CA ASP A 52 3.88 -16.39 -7.22
C ASP A 52 3.42 -15.38 -6.15
N ALA A 53 2.79 -15.87 -5.06
CA ALA A 53 2.36 -15.01 -3.96
C ALA A 53 3.56 -14.47 -3.15
N ILE A 54 4.62 -15.26 -3.01
CA ILE A 54 5.87 -14.85 -2.37
C ILE A 54 6.55 -13.77 -3.21
N GLU A 55 6.68 -14.01 -4.52
CA GLU A 55 7.26 -13.06 -5.45
C GLU A 55 6.48 -11.73 -5.47
N ALA A 56 5.16 -11.78 -5.54
CA ALA A 56 4.31 -10.58 -5.49
C ALA A 56 4.47 -9.78 -4.17
N ILE A 57 4.72 -10.43 -3.04
CA ILE A 57 5.04 -9.75 -1.78
C ILE A 57 6.39 -9.02 -1.88
N PHE A 58 7.43 -9.69 -2.39
CA PHE A 58 8.75 -9.08 -2.54
C PHE A 58 8.75 -7.91 -3.54
N GLU A 59 8.06 -8.07 -4.68
CA GLU A 59 7.89 -6.98 -5.65
C GLU A 59 7.18 -5.77 -5.04
N GLY A 60 6.11 -6.01 -4.26
CA GLY A 60 5.39 -4.95 -3.56
C GLY A 60 6.28 -4.23 -2.52
N LEU A 61 7.04 -4.98 -1.73
CA LEU A 61 7.99 -4.39 -0.76
C LEU A 61 9.11 -3.63 -1.46
N LYS A 62 9.67 -4.16 -2.53
CA LYS A 62 10.69 -3.51 -3.35
C LYS A 62 10.19 -2.20 -3.95
N TRP A 63 8.96 -2.20 -4.50
CA TRP A 63 8.36 -0.97 -5.04
C TRP A 63 8.19 0.11 -3.96
N LEU A 64 7.86 -0.28 -2.72
CA LEU A 64 7.75 0.65 -1.58
C LEU A 64 9.11 1.04 -0.98
N GLY A 65 10.22 0.40 -1.37
CA GLY A 65 11.53 0.60 -0.75
C GLY A 65 11.61 0.03 0.67
N LEU A 66 10.85 -1.03 0.96
CA LEU A 66 10.75 -1.69 2.27
C LEU A 66 11.36 -3.10 2.25
N GLU A 67 12.48 -3.25 1.57
CA GLU A 67 13.23 -4.50 1.53
C GLU A 67 13.89 -4.77 2.88
N GLY A 68 14.02 -6.07 3.23
CA GLY A 68 14.69 -6.48 4.47
C GLY A 68 16.19 -6.22 4.43
N ASP A 69 16.78 -5.98 5.59
CA ASP A 69 18.24 -5.77 5.72
C ASP A 69 19.05 -7.07 5.52
N GLU A 70 18.38 -8.20 5.57
CA GLU A 70 18.98 -9.55 5.43
C GLU A 70 18.06 -10.40 4.52
N PRO A 71 18.57 -11.53 3.98
CA PRO A 71 17.74 -12.49 3.25
C PRO A 71 16.53 -12.94 4.08
N ALA A 72 15.38 -13.09 3.42
CA ALA A 72 14.16 -13.52 4.11
C ALA A 72 14.27 -14.93 4.69
N VAL A 73 13.77 -15.10 5.91
CA VAL A 73 13.66 -16.40 6.57
C VAL A 73 12.35 -17.06 6.13
N TYR A 74 12.41 -18.35 5.78
CA TYR A 74 11.23 -19.16 5.44
C TYR A 74 10.87 -20.05 6.62
N GLN A 75 9.67 -19.88 7.18
CA GLN A 75 9.21 -20.59 8.36
C GLN A 75 9.18 -22.12 8.16
N SER A 76 8.86 -22.58 6.95
CA SER A 76 8.86 -24.02 6.60
C SER A 76 10.23 -24.67 6.69
N GLN A 77 11.33 -23.92 6.61
CA GLN A 77 12.69 -24.43 6.74
C GLN A 77 13.07 -24.72 8.21
N ASN A 78 12.34 -24.12 9.18
CA ASN A 78 12.64 -24.19 10.59
C ASN A 78 11.85 -25.29 11.34
N ILE A 79 11.14 -26.18 10.65
CA ILE A 79 10.27 -27.21 11.27
C ILE A 79 11.01 -28.08 12.27
N ASN A 80 12.25 -28.46 11.99
CA ASN A 80 13.06 -29.27 12.92
C ASN A 80 13.39 -28.51 14.20
N ARG A 81 13.66 -27.22 14.12
CA ARG A 81 13.87 -26.35 15.28
C ARG A 81 12.60 -26.21 16.10
N HIS A 82 11.44 -26.04 15.45
CA HIS A 82 10.14 -26.01 16.13
C HIS A 82 9.86 -27.32 16.88
N LYS A 83 10.16 -28.49 16.28
CA LYS A 83 10.04 -29.81 16.94
C LYS A 83 10.99 -29.96 18.13
N GLN A 84 12.22 -29.49 18.01
CA GLN A 84 13.18 -29.48 19.10
C GLN A 84 12.65 -28.71 20.30
N VAL A 85 12.20 -27.45 20.10
CA VAL A 85 11.65 -26.60 21.16
C VAL A 85 10.40 -27.20 21.78
N ALA A 86 9.51 -27.79 20.94
CA ALA A 86 8.33 -28.50 21.42
C ALA A 86 8.73 -29.67 22.38
N SER A 87 9.78 -30.42 22.04
CA SER A 87 10.31 -31.51 22.88
C SER A 87 10.91 -31.00 24.20
N GLU A 88 11.60 -29.87 24.17
CA GLU A 88 12.14 -29.19 25.36
C GLU A 88 11.00 -28.78 26.31
N LEU A 89 9.91 -28.19 25.78
CA LEU A 89 8.72 -27.84 26.57
C LEU A 89 8.03 -29.07 27.19
N ALA A 90 7.97 -30.18 26.46
CA ALA A 90 7.42 -31.45 26.97
C ALA A 90 8.32 -32.04 28.08
N ALA A 91 9.63 -32.08 27.87
CA ALA A 91 10.61 -32.63 28.83
C ALA A 91 10.66 -31.82 30.15
N SER A 92 10.48 -30.49 30.06
CA SER A 92 10.41 -29.62 31.26
C SER A 92 9.08 -29.73 32.02
N GLY A 93 8.06 -30.42 31.46
CA GLY A 93 6.69 -30.48 32.02
C GLY A 93 5.86 -29.17 31.78
N ALA A 94 6.42 -28.20 31.06
CA ALA A 94 5.70 -26.98 30.66
C ALA A 94 4.64 -27.28 29.61
N ALA A 95 4.78 -28.37 28.85
CA ALA A 95 3.77 -28.88 27.92
C ALA A 95 3.46 -30.36 28.22
N TYR A 96 2.33 -30.84 27.72
CA TYR A 96 1.87 -32.20 27.89
C TYR A 96 1.21 -32.77 26.64
N TYR A 97 1.28 -34.07 26.46
CA TYR A 97 0.62 -34.76 25.36
C TYR A 97 -0.86 -35.04 25.70
N CYS A 98 -1.75 -34.67 24.80
CA CYS A 98 -3.19 -34.81 24.91
C CYS A 98 -3.68 -35.78 23.82
N TYR A 99 -4.28 -36.88 24.24
CA TYR A 99 -4.74 -37.99 23.36
C TYR A 99 -6.26 -37.97 23.15
N LEU A 100 -6.95 -36.87 23.47
CA LEU A 100 -8.37 -36.74 23.23
C LEU A 100 -8.71 -36.74 21.73
N SER A 101 -9.76 -37.47 21.36
CA SER A 101 -10.35 -37.42 20.05
C SER A 101 -11.04 -36.07 19.77
N PRO A 102 -11.29 -35.70 18.51
CA PRO A 102 -12.05 -34.51 18.16
C PRO A 102 -13.43 -34.43 18.86
N ALA A 103 -14.13 -35.57 18.99
CA ALA A 103 -15.43 -35.65 19.65
C ALA A 103 -15.35 -35.35 21.14
N GLU A 104 -14.36 -35.94 21.85
CA GLU A 104 -14.13 -35.68 23.28
C GLU A 104 -13.73 -34.22 23.50
N ILE A 105 -12.93 -33.63 22.62
CA ILE A 105 -12.57 -32.22 22.68
C ILE A 105 -13.80 -31.33 22.56
N GLU A 106 -14.71 -31.64 21.64
CA GLU A 106 -15.92 -30.84 21.42
C GLU A 106 -16.85 -30.93 22.64
N THR A 107 -17.08 -32.14 23.16
CA THR A 107 -17.88 -32.35 24.39
C THR A 107 -17.31 -31.53 25.55
N LEU A 108 -16.02 -31.61 25.82
CA LEU A 108 -15.37 -30.85 26.88
C LEU A 108 -15.44 -29.33 26.64
N ARG A 109 -15.38 -28.87 25.40
CA ARG A 109 -15.54 -27.45 25.09
C ARG A 109 -16.95 -26.95 25.37
N GLU A 110 -17.95 -27.74 25.02
CA GLU A 110 -19.35 -27.39 25.33
C GLU A 110 -19.60 -27.33 26.85
N GLU A 111 -19.11 -28.31 27.59
CA GLU A 111 -19.18 -28.32 29.07
C GLU A 111 -18.48 -27.10 29.68
N ASN A 112 -17.24 -26.82 29.25
CA ASN A 112 -16.46 -25.68 29.72
C ASN A 112 -17.17 -24.35 29.41
N LYS A 113 -17.78 -24.25 28.21
CA LYS A 113 -18.55 -23.06 27.80
C LYS A 113 -19.74 -22.81 28.70
N GLN A 114 -20.47 -23.88 29.09
CA GLN A 114 -21.62 -23.78 30.03
C GLN A 114 -21.17 -23.28 31.41
N HIS A 115 -19.99 -23.66 31.85
CA HIS A 115 -19.44 -23.26 33.14
C HIS A 115 -18.55 -21.99 33.10
N GLY A 116 -18.35 -21.39 31.92
CA GLY A 116 -17.48 -20.22 31.76
C GLY A 116 -16.01 -20.48 32.10
N THR A 117 -15.56 -21.74 31.94
CA THR A 117 -14.19 -22.16 32.22
C THR A 117 -13.40 -22.38 30.92
N PRO A 118 -12.07 -22.18 30.93
CA PRO A 118 -11.23 -22.44 29.77
C PRO A 118 -11.08 -23.93 29.51
N PHE A 119 -10.69 -24.28 28.28
CA PHE A 119 -10.41 -25.65 27.94
C PHE A 119 -9.15 -26.16 28.67
N ARG A 120 -9.32 -27.19 29.50
CA ARG A 120 -8.27 -27.94 30.19
C ARG A 120 -8.46 -29.43 29.90
N SER A 121 -7.51 -30.07 29.25
CA SER A 121 -7.58 -31.51 29.03
C SER A 121 -7.33 -32.28 30.32
N PRO A 122 -8.03 -33.41 30.60
CA PRO A 122 -7.69 -34.30 31.72
C PRO A 122 -6.27 -34.86 31.65
N TRP A 123 -5.69 -34.99 30.45
CA TRP A 123 -4.29 -35.37 30.24
C TRP A 123 -3.28 -34.39 30.82
N ARG A 124 -3.76 -33.24 31.27
CA ARG A 124 -2.96 -32.29 32.06
C ARG A 124 -2.52 -32.86 33.41
N VAL A 125 -3.31 -33.78 33.98
CA VAL A 125 -3.05 -34.36 35.27
C VAL A 125 -2.15 -35.60 35.06
N PRO A 126 -0.90 -35.68 35.67
CA PRO A 126 0.02 -36.77 35.41
C PRO A 126 -0.52 -38.17 35.77
N SER A 127 -1.45 -38.23 36.75
CA SER A 127 -2.09 -39.50 37.17
C SER A 127 -3.27 -39.91 36.27
N TYR A 128 -3.69 -39.07 35.36
CA TYR A 128 -4.77 -39.43 34.42
C TYR A 128 -4.24 -40.49 33.45
N ASN A 129 -4.95 -41.62 33.38
CA ASN A 129 -4.63 -42.72 32.49
C ASN A 129 -5.90 -43.14 31.74
N SER A 130 -5.86 -43.08 30.43
CA SER A 130 -6.93 -43.50 29.53
C SER A 130 -6.30 -44.11 28.28
N ASP A 131 -7.12 -44.72 27.44
CA ASP A 131 -6.66 -45.31 26.18
C ASP A 131 -6.03 -44.26 25.24
N LYS A 132 -4.78 -44.58 24.81
CA LYS A 132 -4.03 -43.72 23.88
C LYS A 132 -4.34 -44.12 22.42
N ASN A 133 -5.64 -44.08 22.06
CA ASN A 133 -6.13 -44.53 20.74
C ASN A 133 -5.90 -43.50 19.62
N GLN A 134 -5.44 -42.30 19.96
CA GLN A 134 -5.20 -41.21 19.03
C GLN A 134 -3.75 -40.78 19.02
N LYS A 135 -3.27 -40.29 17.87
CA LYS A 135 -1.99 -39.55 17.85
C LYS A 135 -2.16 -38.28 18.68
N PRO A 136 -1.25 -38.00 19.61
CA PRO A 136 -1.43 -36.87 20.52
C PRO A 136 -1.15 -35.53 19.84
N VAL A 137 -1.77 -34.49 20.39
CA VAL A 137 -1.33 -33.11 20.21
C VAL A 137 -0.51 -32.68 21.42
N LEU A 138 0.50 -31.83 21.23
CA LEU A 138 1.23 -31.23 22.36
C LEU A 138 0.55 -29.91 22.75
N ARG A 139 0.20 -29.78 24.04
CA ARG A 139 -0.43 -28.57 24.60
C ARG A 139 0.45 -27.90 25.63
N LEU A 140 0.51 -26.55 25.57
CA LEU A 140 1.13 -25.76 26.63
C LEU A 140 0.27 -25.83 27.89
N ARG A 141 0.90 -26.05 29.03
CA ARG A 141 0.26 -25.98 30.35
C ARG A 141 0.13 -24.52 30.76
N MET A 142 -1.05 -23.94 30.56
CA MET A 142 -1.32 -22.57 31.00
C MET A 142 -1.39 -22.45 32.51
N PRO A 143 -0.88 -21.38 33.13
CA PRO A 143 -1.05 -21.14 34.56
C PRO A 143 -2.52 -20.99 34.94
N ASP A 144 -2.88 -21.42 36.14
CA ASP A 144 -4.25 -21.34 36.65
C ASP A 144 -4.52 -20.06 37.45
N THR A 145 -3.45 -19.39 37.87
CA THR A 145 -3.47 -18.21 38.75
C THR A 145 -2.73 -17.04 38.15
N ASN A 146 -2.91 -15.88 38.74
CA ASN A 146 -2.31 -14.61 38.34
C ASN A 146 -2.78 -14.13 36.95
N ASP A 147 -2.34 -12.95 36.57
CA ASP A 147 -2.61 -12.33 35.29
C ASP A 147 -1.38 -12.37 34.39
N THR A 148 -1.61 -12.37 33.08
CA THR A 148 -0.59 -12.02 32.08
C THR A 148 -0.74 -10.58 31.72
N ILE A 149 0.32 -9.81 31.88
CA ILE A 149 0.36 -8.38 31.59
C ILE A 149 1.38 -8.16 30.49
N ILE A 150 1.02 -7.41 29.47
CA ILE A 150 1.92 -6.87 28.45
C ILE A 150 1.79 -5.35 28.42
N ASP A 151 2.92 -4.66 28.35
CA ASP A 151 2.96 -3.21 28.10
C ASP A 151 3.12 -3.02 26.60
N ASP A 152 2.00 -2.80 25.92
CA ASP A 152 1.95 -2.64 24.47
C ASP A 152 2.26 -1.21 24.08
N LEU A 153 3.13 -1.03 23.07
CA LEU A 153 3.57 0.30 22.63
C LEU A 153 2.40 1.19 22.16
N VAL A 154 1.35 0.58 21.63
CA VAL A 154 0.18 1.29 21.06
C VAL A 154 -1.00 1.23 22.00
N GLN A 155 -1.40 0.03 22.42
CA GLN A 155 -2.58 -0.19 23.24
C GLN A 155 -2.37 0.18 24.73
N GLY A 156 -1.11 0.25 25.17
CA GLY A 156 -0.75 0.43 26.56
C GLY A 156 -0.84 -0.87 27.35
N LYS A 157 -1.11 -0.79 28.64
CA LYS A 157 -1.15 -1.95 29.54
C LYS A 157 -2.37 -2.82 29.27
N VAL A 158 -2.13 -4.07 28.83
CA VAL A 158 -3.18 -5.08 28.60
C VAL A 158 -2.98 -6.21 29.59
N SER A 159 -4.04 -6.58 30.34
CA SER A 159 -4.02 -7.64 31.35
C SER A 159 -5.12 -8.66 31.07
N VAL A 160 -4.77 -9.95 31.14
CA VAL A 160 -5.71 -11.05 31.00
C VAL A 160 -5.46 -12.07 32.12
N ALA A 161 -6.51 -12.43 32.84
CA ALA A 161 -6.42 -13.45 33.87
C ALA A 161 -6.06 -14.82 33.28
N ASN A 162 -5.02 -15.46 33.76
CA ASN A 162 -4.55 -16.75 33.23
C ASN A 162 -5.59 -17.86 33.30
N LYS A 163 -6.47 -17.79 34.31
CA LYS A 163 -7.60 -18.70 34.45
C LYS A 163 -8.62 -18.66 33.29
N GLN A 164 -8.53 -17.68 32.39
CA GLN A 164 -9.39 -17.55 31.21
C GLN A 164 -8.72 -18.10 29.94
N LEU A 165 -7.45 -18.50 30.01
CA LEU A 165 -6.66 -18.94 28.86
C LEU A 165 -6.74 -20.47 28.73
N ASP A 166 -7.14 -20.97 27.56
CA ASP A 166 -7.08 -22.40 27.22
C ASP A 166 -5.65 -22.92 27.15
N ASP A 167 -5.45 -24.20 27.46
CA ASP A 167 -4.21 -24.90 27.16
C ASP A 167 -4.04 -25.00 25.64
N LEU A 168 -3.16 -24.15 25.11
CA LEU A 168 -3.05 -24.00 23.67
C LEU A 168 -2.27 -25.16 23.02
N VAL A 169 -2.67 -25.54 21.81
CA VAL A 169 -1.94 -26.54 21.02
C VAL A 169 -0.66 -25.92 20.46
N LEU A 170 0.47 -26.56 20.73
CA LEU A 170 1.79 -26.21 20.22
C LEU A 170 2.13 -27.01 18.96
N MET A 171 1.91 -28.36 19.02
CA MET A 171 2.12 -29.28 17.91
C MET A 171 0.83 -30.04 17.61
N ARG A 172 0.52 -30.18 16.33
CA ARG A 172 -0.61 -31.00 15.85
C ARG A 172 -0.28 -32.50 15.91
N SER A 173 -1.29 -33.32 15.70
CA SER A 173 -1.15 -34.79 15.67
C SER A 173 -0.35 -35.30 14.47
N ASP A 174 -0.19 -34.49 13.41
CA ASP A 174 0.68 -34.78 12.27
C ASP A 174 2.12 -34.30 12.47
N GLU A 175 2.46 -33.88 13.70
CA GLU A 175 3.75 -33.32 14.08
C GLU A 175 4.12 -31.99 13.41
N THR A 176 3.14 -31.25 12.89
CA THR A 176 3.36 -29.90 12.41
C THR A 176 3.18 -28.87 13.54
N PRO A 177 4.02 -27.82 13.61
CA PRO A 177 3.87 -26.78 14.62
C PRO A 177 2.61 -25.94 14.34
N THR A 178 2.00 -25.41 15.38
CA THR A 178 1.00 -24.36 15.21
C THR A 178 1.67 -23.01 15.00
N TYR A 179 0.93 -22.07 14.43
CA TYR A 179 1.34 -20.66 14.34
C TYR A 179 1.91 -20.12 15.65
N MET A 180 1.28 -20.46 16.78
CA MET A 180 1.68 -19.96 18.10
C MET A 180 3.10 -20.35 18.50
N LEU A 181 3.49 -21.59 18.26
CA LEU A 181 4.84 -22.07 18.56
C LEU A 181 5.84 -21.55 17.53
N ALA A 182 5.53 -21.71 16.24
CA ALA A 182 6.45 -21.38 15.15
C ALA A 182 6.89 -19.92 15.19
N VAL A 183 5.95 -18.99 15.37
CA VAL A 183 6.25 -17.55 15.44
C VAL A 183 7.14 -17.22 16.64
N VAL A 184 6.89 -17.81 17.81
CA VAL A 184 7.69 -17.54 19.00
C VAL A 184 9.14 -18.03 18.83
N VAL A 185 9.31 -19.24 18.27
CA VAL A 185 10.65 -19.81 18.04
C VAL A 185 11.42 -18.99 17.01
N ASP A 186 10.79 -18.68 15.88
CA ASP A 186 11.45 -17.92 14.84
C ASP A 186 11.77 -16.48 15.29
N ASP A 187 10.86 -15.80 15.98
CA ASP A 187 11.11 -14.45 16.52
C ASP A 187 12.28 -14.46 17.52
N TYR A 188 12.39 -15.50 18.34
CA TYR A 188 13.52 -15.66 19.28
C TYR A 188 14.84 -15.91 18.55
N ASP A 189 14.87 -16.88 17.64
CA ASP A 189 16.09 -17.27 16.90
C ASP A 189 16.57 -16.14 15.95
N MET A 190 15.63 -15.32 15.39
CA MET A 190 15.93 -14.10 14.63
C MET A 190 16.36 -12.92 15.52
N GLY A 191 16.31 -13.04 16.84
CA GLY A 191 16.64 -11.97 17.78
C GLY A 191 15.68 -10.79 17.76
N ILE A 192 14.41 -11.01 17.41
CA ILE A 192 13.40 -9.95 17.31
C ILE A 192 13.18 -9.31 18.69
N THR A 193 13.33 -8.00 18.75
CA THR A 193 13.17 -7.21 19.99
C THR A 193 11.81 -6.52 20.06
N HIS A 194 11.22 -6.17 18.91
CA HIS A 194 9.95 -5.49 18.82
C HIS A 194 9.07 -6.12 17.74
N ILE A 195 7.78 -6.32 18.07
CA ILE A 195 6.77 -6.89 17.17
C ILE A 195 5.66 -5.86 16.96
N ILE A 196 5.66 -5.20 15.81
CA ILE A 196 4.56 -4.32 15.41
C ILE A 196 3.67 -5.08 14.42
N ARG A 197 2.36 -5.20 14.72
CA ARG A 197 1.39 -5.96 13.91
C ARG A 197 -0.05 -5.52 14.15
N GLY A 198 -1.00 -6.04 13.37
CA GLY A 198 -2.42 -5.74 13.57
C GLY A 198 -2.95 -6.13 14.96
N ASP A 199 -3.90 -5.36 15.48
CA ASP A 199 -4.50 -5.56 16.79
C ASP A 199 -5.41 -6.81 16.89
N ASP A 200 -5.76 -7.41 15.75
CA ASP A 200 -6.40 -8.73 15.70
C ASP A 200 -5.48 -9.84 16.26
N HIS A 201 -4.18 -9.58 16.40
CA HIS A 201 -3.22 -10.47 17.07
C HIS A 201 -2.97 -10.16 18.56
N LEU A 202 -3.65 -9.20 19.17
CA LEU A 202 -3.42 -8.82 20.56
C LEU A 202 -3.61 -10.00 21.54
N ASN A 203 -4.67 -10.79 21.35
CA ASN A 203 -4.90 -12.00 22.14
C ASN A 203 -3.85 -13.08 21.93
N ASN A 204 -3.18 -13.09 20.76
CA ASN A 204 -2.08 -14.01 20.49
C ASN A 204 -0.83 -13.61 21.29
N ALA A 205 -0.54 -12.33 21.44
CA ALA A 205 0.59 -11.85 22.21
C ALA A 205 0.55 -12.32 23.68
N ILE A 206 -0.64 -12.29 24.31
CA ILE A 206 -0.86 -12.81 25.65
C ILE A 206 -0.46 -14.29 25.76
N ARG A 207 -0.89 -15.10 24.78
CA ARG A 207 -0.60 -16.54 24.73
C ARG A 207 0.86 -16.83 24.38
N GLN A 208 1.42 -16.09 23.43
CA GLN A 208 2.82 -16.19 23.01
C GLN A 208 3.78 -15.85 24.17
N THR A 209 3.46 -14.83 24.97
CA THR A 209 4.23 -14.51 26.19
C THR A 209 4.34 -15.70 27.13
N LYS A 210 3.33 -16.59 27.20
CA LYS A 210 3.42 -17.82 28.01
C LYS A 210 4.40 -18.84 27.45
N ILE A 211 4.54 -18.93 26.13
CA ILE A 211 5.54 -19.79 25.51
C ILE A 211 6.94 -19.25 25.82
N TYR A 212 7.19 -17.94 25.66
CA TYR A 212 8.46 -17.31 26.03
C TYR A 212 8.81 -17.61 27.50
N ASN A 213 7.85 -17.40 28.41
CA ASN A 213 8.08 -17.63 29.85
C ASN A 213 8.37 -19.10 30.16
N ALA A 214 7.69 -20.06 29.53
CA ALA A 214 7.88 -21.48 29.70
C ALA A 214 9.29 -21.94 29.23
N LEU A 215 9.88 -21.21 28.29
CA LEU A 215 11.23 -21.43 27.79
C LEU A 215 12.32 -20.61 28.53
N ASN A 216 11.92 -19.79 29.50
CA ASN A 216 12.77 -18.78 30.13
C ASN A 216 13.39 -17.80 29.12
N TRP A 217 12.73 -17.56 28.03
CA TRP A 217 13.10 -16.56 27.03
C TRP A 217 12.48 -15.21 27.37
N LYS A 218 13.22 -14.13 27.09
CA LYS A 218 12.69 -12.77 27.24
C LYS A 218 11.71 -12.48 26.11
N PRO A 219 10.43 -12.15 26.40
CA PRO A 219 9.48 -11.73 25.36
C PRO A 219 9.93 -10.43 24.66
N PRO A 220 9.64 -10.26 23.36
CA PRO A 220 9.81 -8.99 22.70
C PRO A 220 8.79 -7.95 23.21
N ILE A 221 9.04 -6.69 22.90
CA ILE A 221 8.08 -5.61 23.12
C ILE A 221 7.04 -5.67 22.01
N PHE A 222 5.75 -5.65 22.35
CA PHE A 222 4.64 -5.70 21.40
C PHE A 222 4.11 -4.31 21.11
N GLY A 223 3.63 -4.09 19.88
CA GLY A 223 2.89 -2.91 19.45
C GLY A 223 1.76 -3.34 18.50
N HIS A 224 0.51 -3.26 18.96
CA HIS A 224 -0.65 -3.67 18.19
C HIS A 224 -1.35 -2.47 17.58
N ILE A 225 -1.17 -2.30 16.26
CA ILE A 225 -1.74 -1.19 15.48
C ILE A 225 -3.16 -1.53 15.05
N PRO A 226 -4.12 -0.59 15.16
CA PRO A 226 -5.50 -0.82 14.76
C PRO A 226 -5.61 -1.22 13.29
N LEU A 227 -6.59 -2.05 12.96
CA LEU A 227 -6.87 -2.42 11.57
C LEU A 227 -7.31 -1.21 10.75
N ILE A 228 -7.13 -1.30 9.43
CA ILE A 228 -7.67 -0.33 8.48
C ILE A 228 -9.10 -0.74 8.14
N HIS A 229 -10.00 0.23 8.17
CA HIS A 229 -11.41 0.05 7.84
C HIS A 229 -11.74 0.71 6.49
N GLY A 230 -12.78 0.22 5.83
CA GLY A 230 -13.38 0.87 4.68
C GLY A 230 -14.21 2.09 5.08
N THR A 231 -14.78 2.76 4.09
CA THR A 231 -15.67 3.92 4.29
C THR A 231 -16.95 3.55 5.06
N ASP A 232 -17.38 2.29 4.98
CA ASP A 232 -18.52 1.73 5.73
C ASP A 232 -18.22 1.41 7.20
N GLY A 233 -16.97 1.60 7.64
CA GLY A 233 -16.52 1.28 8.99
C GLY A 233 -16.27 -0.21 9.25
N ALA A 234 -16.41 -1.10 8.26
CA ALA A 234 -16.00 -2.50 8.37
C ALA A 234 -14.50 -2.69 8.06
N LYS A 235 -13.91 -3.79 8.54
CA LYS A 235 -12.52 -4.16 8.18
C LYS A 235 -12.36 -4.11 6.66
N LEU A 236 -11.33 -3.43 6.19
CA LEU A 236 -11.02 -3.31 4.78
C LEU A 236 -10.86 -4.69 4.14
N SER A 237 -11.57 -4.95 3.06
CA SER A 237 -11.59 -6.24 2.38
C SER A 237 -11.72 -6.06 0.86
N LYS A 238 -11.58 -7.15 0.10
CA LYS A 238 -11.69 -7.16 -1.37
C LYS A 238 -12.98 -6.49 -1.89
N ARG A 239 -14.11 -6.60 -1.18
CA ARG A 239 -15.39 -5.93 -1.54
C ARG A 239 -15.33 -4.39 -1.47
N HIS A 240 -14.35 -3.84 -0.75
CA HIS A 240 -14.10 -2.40 -0.66
C HIS A 240 -13.06 -1.91 -1.68
N GLY A 241 -12.75 -2.71 -2.70
CA GLY A 241 -11.70 -2.41 -3.66
C GLY A 241 -10.30 -2.54 -3.08
N ALA A 242 -10.14 -3.21 -1.92
CA ALA A 242 -8.82 -3.50 -1.36
C ALA A 242 -8.11 -4.51 -2.27
N THR A 243 -7.41 -3.97 -3.24
CA THR A 243 -6.52 -4.67 -4.17
C THR A 243 -5.13 -4.82 -3.55
N GLY A 244 -4.28 -5.61 -4.17
CA GLY A 244 -2.86 -5.63 -3.82
C GLY A 244 -2.19 -4.28 -4.13
N ILE A 245 -1.03 -4.07 -3.55
CA ILE A 245 -0.22 -2.86 -3.77
C ILE A 245 0.13 -2.67 -5.25
N ASP A 246 0.27 -3.76 -6.01
CA ASP A 246 0.47 -3.81 -7.45
C ASP A 246 -0.61 -3.04 -8.24
N ALA A 247 -1.86 -3.13 -7.82
CA ALA A 247 -2.94 -2.40 -8.48
C ALA A 247 -2.80 -0.87 -8.36
N TYR A 248 -2.33 -0.38 -7.21
CA TYR A 248 -2.07 1.06 -7.04
C TYR A 248 -0.86 1.53 -7.85
N LYS A 249 0.19 0.71 -7.93
CA LYS A 249 1.32 0.94 -8.83
C LYS A 249 0.83 1.05 -10.28
N ASN A 250 -0.03 0.13 -10.71
CA ASN A 250 -0.59 0.12 -12.07
C ASN A 250 -1.55 1.30 -12.35
N MET A 251 -2.20 1.86 -11.32
CA MET A 251 -2.96 3.10 -11.42
C MET A 251 -2.06 4.34 -11.61
N GLY A 252 -0.76 4.22 -11.40
CA GLY A 252 0.18 5.33 -11.47
C GLY A 252 0.34 6.08 -10.14
N ILE A 253 0.07 5.41 -9.02
CA ILE A 253 0.40 5.94 -7.69
C ILE A 253 1.91 5.76 -7.47
N TYR A 254 2.58 6.82 -7.01
CA TYR A 254 4.00 6.79 -6.65
C TYR A 254 4.22 6.07 -5.33
N SER A 255 5.36 5.37 -5.21
CA SER A 255 5.75 4.71 -3.96
C SER A 255 5.87 5.68 -2.80
N ASP A 256 6.40 6.88 -3.03
CA ASP A 256 6.48 7.94 -2.02
C ASP A 256 5.09 8.39 -1.55
N ALA A 257 4.15 8.55 -2.48
CA ALA A 257 2.76 8.88 -2.16
C ALA A 257 2.10 7.77 -1.34
N MET A 258 2.32 6.51 -1.72
CA MET A 258 1.79 5.36 -1.01
C MET A 258 2.39 5.25 0.41
N ASN A 259 3.71 5.38 0.57
CA ASN A 259 4.36 5.36 1.89
C ASN A 259 3.88 6.51 2.79
N ASN A 260 3.78 7.73 2.23
CA ASN A 260 3.26 8.89 2.94
C ASN A 260 1.81 8.65 3.40
N TYR A 261 0.95 8.13 2.51
CA TYR A 261 -0.44 7.83 2.83
C TYR A 261 -0.57 6.71 3.88
N LEU A 262 0.16 5.59 3.69
CA LEU A 262 0.16 4.46 4.62
C LEU A 262 0.63 4.86 6.03
N ALA A 263 1.65 5.72 6.14
CA ALA A 263 2.09 6.25 7.43
C ALA A 263 0.97 7.02 8.11
N ARG A 264 0.25 7.88 7.38
CA ARG A 264 -0.88 8.64 7.91
C ARG A 264 -2.12 7.81 8.26
N LEU A 265 -2.19 6.57 7.81
CA LEU A 265 -3.22 5.63 8.26
C LEU A 265 -2.91 5.07 9.65
N GLY A 266 -2.93 5.92 10.66
CA GLY A 266 -2.76 5.57 12.06
C GLY A 266 -1.54 6.19 12.75
N TRP A 267 -0.78 7.06 12.06
CA TRP A 267 0.29 7.85 12.65
C TRP A 267 0.31 9.28 12.08
N SER A 268 0.80 10.23 12.84
CA SER A 268 0.99 11.61 12.40
C SER A 268 2.17 12.25 13.11
N HIS A 269 2.82 13.21 12.43
CA HIS A 269 3.81 14.11 13.00
C HIS A 269 3.27 15.54 12.93
N GLY A 270 2.73 16.05 14.04
CA GLY A 270 2.10 17.34 14.07
C GLY A 270 1.05 17.53 12.96
N ASN A 271 1.18 18.62 12.20
CA ASN A 271 0.32 18.96 11.06
C ASN A 271 0.94 18.59 9.70
N ASP A 272 2.09 17.92 9.69
CA ASP A 272 2.76 17.55 8.44
C ASP A 272 1.91 16.56 7.65
N GLU A 273 1.52 16.96 6.47
CA GLU A 273 0.71 16.17 5.57
C GLU A 273 1.57 15.41 4.56
N TYR A 274 2.61 16.05 4.05
CA TYR A 274 3.49 15.54 3.03
C TYR A 274 4.91 15.40 3.59
N PHE A 275 5.45 14.18 3.50
CA PHE A 275 6.80 13.89 3.98
C PHE A 275 7.38 12.68 3.24
N SER A 276 8.68 12.71 3.03
CA SER A 276 9.43 11.59 2.44
C SER A 276 9.61 10.44 3.43
N LEU A 277 9.97 9.26 2.91
CA LEU A 277 10.32 8.10 3.75
C LEU A 277 11.46 8.44 4.72
N THR A 278 12.45 9.21 4.29
CA THR A 278 13.57 9.66 5.13
C THR A 278 13.12 10.54 6.28
N GLN A 279 12.20 11.48 6.02
CA GLN A 279 11.62 12.32 7.08
C GLN A 279 10.80 11.47 8.06
N ALA A 280 9.96 10.55 7.53
CA ALA A 280 9.20 9.63 8.36
C ALA A 280 10.12 8.80 9.29
N ILE A 281 11.25 8.27 8.77
CA ILE A 281 12.25 7.57 9.59
C ILE A 281 12.76 8.45 10.73
N SER A 282 13.05 9.72 10.46
CA SER A 282 13.58 10.63 11.50
C SER A 282 12.57 10.94 12.61
N TRP A 283 11.28 10.82 12.36
CA TRP A 283 10.20 11.20 13.27
C TRP A 283 9.48 10.02 13.95
N PHE A 284 9.57 8.81 13.39
CA PHE A 284 8.75 7.66 13.81
C PHE A 284 9.32 6.95 15.04
N ASP A 285 9.12 7.51 16.20
CA ASP A 285 9.55 6.93 17.50
C ASP A 285 8.58 5.86 18.07
N GLY A 286 7.45 5.61 17.40
CA GLY A 286 6.41 4.67 17.82
C GLY A 286 5.40 5.21 18.84
N ARG A 287 5.57 6.42 19.37
CA ARG A 287 4.71 6.99 20.44
C ARG A 287 3.42 7.62 19.92
N SER A 288 3.45 8.15 18.71
CA SER A 288 2.30 8.85 18.10
C SER A 288 1.40 7.95 17.25
N ILE A 289 1.50 6.63 17.43
CA ILE A 289 0.59 5.69 16.76
C ILE A 289 -0.77 5.74 17.43
N GLY A 290 -1.81 6.03 16.63
CA GLY A 290 -3.19 6.13 17.11
C GLY A 290 -3.77 4.78 17.53
N LYS A 291 -4.66 4.78 18.53
CA LYS A 291 -5.36 3.58 19.02
C LYS A 291 -6.66 3.28 18.29
N SER A 292 -7.14 4.20 17.47
CA SER A 292 -8.41 4.06 16.75
C SER A 292 -8.16 3.57 15.30
N PRO A 293 -9.06 2.75 14.74
CA PRO A 293 -8.99 2.34 13.36
C PRO A 293 -8.94 3.53 12.40
N ALA A 294 -8.00 3.50 11.45
CA ALA A 294 -7.95 4.45 10.35
C ALA A 294 -8.90 4.01 9.22
N ARG A 295 -9.48 4.96 8.50
CA ARG A 295 -10.33 4.68 7.34
C ARG A 295 -9.54 4.90 6.05
N PHE A 296 -9.64 3.95 5.15
CA PHE A 296 -9.07 4.07 3.82
C PHE A 296 -9.91 5.03 2.98
N ASP A 297 -9.25 6.02 2.38
CA ASP A 297 -9.86 7.03 1.50
C ASP A 297 -9.02 7.16 0.22
N MET A 298 -9.57 6.70 -0.90
CA MET A 298 -8.92 6.73 -2.21
C MET A 298 -8.71 8.18 -2.69
N GLN A 299 -9.67 9.08 -2.44
CA GLN A 299 -9.53 10.48 -2.85
C GLN A 299 -8.37 11.17 -2.13
N LYS A 300 -8.17 10.84 -0.86
CA LYS A 300 -7.03 11.32 -0.09
C LYS A 300 -5.71 10.78 -0.62
N LEU A 301 -5.65 9.49 -0.99
CA LEU A 301 -4.46 8.90 -1.62
C LEU A 301 -4.15 9.59 -2.95
N ILE A 302 -5.15 9.81 -3.80
CA ILE A 302 -5.01 10.52 -5.08
C ILE A 302 -4.52 11.96 -4.85
N SER A 303 -5.05 12.67 -3.85
CA SER A 303 -4.62 14.02 -3.50
C SER A 303 -3.14 14.06 -3.05
N ILE A 304 -2.71 13.08 -2.24
CA ILE A 304 -1.31 12.94 -1.85
C ILE A 304 -0.45 12.62 -3.08
N ASN A 305 -0.93 11.75 -3.98
CA ASN A 305 -0.22 11.41 -5.20
C ASN A 305 -0.01 12.63 -6.12
N ALA A 306 -1.01 13.51 -6.24
CA ALA A 306 -0.88 14.75 -7.00
C ALA A 306 0.29 15.62 -6.51
N TYR A 307 0.48 15.71 -5.19
CA TYR A 307 1.65 16.40 -4.63
C TYR A 307 2.97 15.78 -5.09
N TRP A 308 3.10 14.46 -5.01
CA TRP A 308 4.32 13.75 -5.40
C TRP A 308 4.57 13.76 -6.91
N LEU A 309 3.49 13.73 -7.72
CA LEU A 309 3.57 13.90 -9.17
C LEU A 309 4.13 15.27 -9.54
N ASN A 310 3.69 16.32 -8.85
CA ASN A 310 4.15 17.68 -9.09
C ASN A 310 5.63 17.92 -8.71
N LEU A 311 6.22 17.05 -7.91
CA LEU A 311 7.64 17.08 -7.56
C LEU A 311 8.54 16.33 -8.54
N GLN A 312 7.96 15.58 -9.50
CA GLN A 312 8.76 14.85 -10.48
C GLN A 312 9.45 15.81 -11.45
N SER A 313 10.63 15.46 -11.90
CA SER A 313 11.32 16.20 -12.96
C SER A 313 10.67 15.96 -14.33
N ALA A 314 10.84 16.89 -15.25
CA ALA A 314 10.37 16.72 -16.63
C ALA A 314 10.89 15.43 -17.27
N ALA A 315 12.18 15.12 -17.09
CA ALA A 315 12.80 13.90 -17.63
C ALA A 315 12.14 12.62 -17.07
N ASN A 316 11.91 12.57 -15.76
CA ASN A 316 11.28 11.39 -15.13
C ASN A 316 9.83 11.19 -15.61
N LEU A 317 9.05 12.27 -15.69
CA LEU A 317 7.67 12.19 -16.20
C LEU A 317 7.63 11.79 -17.69
N TYR A 318 8.55 12.32 -18.48
CA TYR A 318 8.66 11.97 -19.89
C TYR A 318 8.87 10.46 -20.08
N GLU A 319 9.85 9.87 -19.38
CA GLU A 319 10.11 8.43 -19.42
C GLU A 319 8.92 7.56 -18.97
N GLN A 320 8.22 8.00 -17.91
CA GLN A 320 7.03 7.30 -17.43
C GLN A 320 5.88 7.34 -18.43
N ILE A 321 5.67 8.49 -19.09
CA ILE A 321 4.66 8.67 -20.13
C ILE A 321 5.01 7.79 -21.34
N LEU A 322 6.27 7.78 -21.78
CA LEU A 322 6.74 6.91 -22.85
C LEU A 322 6.47 5.43 -22.52
N SER A 323 6.83 4.99 -21.33
CA SER A 323 6.59 3.62 -20.89
C SER A 323 5.10 3.25 -20.92
N HIS A 324 4.23 4.18 -20.51
CA HIS A 324 2.78 3.99 -20.54
C HIS A 324 2.24 3.88 -21.98
N HIS A 325 2.76 4.70 -22.93
CA HIS A 325 2.32 4.70 -24.32
C HIS A 325 2.90 3.55 -25.15
N ASN A 326 4.11 3.10 -24.89
CA ASN A 326 4.71 1.94 -25.54
C ASN A 326 3.90 0.64 -25.30
N GLN A 327 3.05 0.62 -24.30
CA GLN A 327 2.09 -0.46 -24.07
C GLN A 327 0.83 -0.36 -24.96
N LYS A 328 0.65 0.76 -25.71
CA LYS A 328 -0.48 1.00 -26.62
C LYS A 328 0.03 1.08 -28.07
N PRO A 329 0.14 -0.02 -28.83
CA PRO A 329 0.93 -0.09 -30.05
C PRO A 329 0.35 0.61 -31.30
N ASN A 330 -0.74 1.35 -31.23
CA ASN A 330 -1.54 1.73 -32.41
C ASN A 330 -1.24 3.10 -33.04
N LYS A 331 -0.42 3.96 -32.43
CA LYS A 331 0.01 5.26 -33.01
C LYS A 331 1.49 5.48 -32.78
N PRO A 332 2.28 5.86 -33.82
CA PRO A 332 3.68 6.21 -33.62
C PRO A 332 3.79 7.51 -32.81
N ILE A 333 4.70 7.49 -31.82
CA ILE A 333 5.02 8.69 -31.04
C ILE A 333 5.76 9.69 -31.95
N SER A 334 5.38 10.96 -31.86
CA SER A 334 6.03 12.03 -32.63
C SER A 334 7.50 12.19 -32.22
N SER A 335 8.37 12.36 -33.21
CA SER A 335 9.77 12.72 -32.95
C SER A 335 9.95 14.07 -32.26
N ALA A 336 8.93 14.94 -32.29
CA ALA A 336 8.91 16.23 -31.63
C ALA A 336 8.36 16.16 -30.19
N PHE A 337 7.93 14.99 -29.70
CA PHE A 337 7.25 14.88 -28.40
C PHE A 337 8.11 15.38 -27.25
N GLU A 338 9.37 14.97 -27.15
CA GLU A 338 10.26 15.40 -26.06
C GLU A 338 10.40 16.92 -25.99
N ALA A 339 10.64 17.57 -27.13
CA ALA A 339 10.77 19.03 -27.22
C ALA A 339 9.46 19.75 -26.84
N ARG A 340 8.32 19.25 -27.33
CA ARG A 340 6.98 19.77 -26.99
C ARG A 340 6.66 19.61 -25.51
N PHE A 341 6.97 18.44 -24.94
CA PHE A 341 6.74 18.13 -23.54
C PHE A 341 7.55 19.04 -22.61
N ASN A 342 8.87 19.13 -22.83
CA ASN A 342 9.75 19.97 -22.04
C ASN A 342 9.33 21.45 -22.05
N LYS A 343 8.83 21.94 -23.16
CA LYS A 343 8.35 23.32 -23.30
C LYS A 343 7.07 23.58 -22.49
N LEU A 344 6.14 22.63 -22.46
CA LEU A 344 4.86 22.76 -21.75
C LEU A 344 4.86 22.19 -20.34
N TYR A 345 5.90 21.47 -19.94
CA TYR A 345 5.98 20.83 -18.63
C TYR A 345 5.55 21.70 -17.44
N PRO A 346 5.93 23.00 -17.33
CA PRO A 346 5.49 23.85 -16.21
C PRO A 346 3.97 24.03 -16.09
N HIS A 347 3.23 23.78 -17.18
CA HIS A 347 1.78 23.92 -17.23
C HIS A 347 1.03 22.59 -17.14
N LEU A 348 1.73 21.45 -17.08
CA LEU A 348 1.12 20.13 -17.16
C LEU A 348 0.89 19.49 -15.79
N THR A 349 1.87 19.56 -14.89
CA THR A 349 1.89 18.80 -13.61
C THR A 349 0.70 19.12 -12.71
N ASN A 350 0.30 20.41 -12.60
CA ASN A 350 -0.81 20.82 -11.75
C ASN A 350 -2.21 20.44 -12.30
N ARG A 351 -2.30 19.65 -13.37
CA ARG A 351 -3.55 19.32 -14.06
C ARG A 351 -3.98 17.88 -13.90
N ALA A 352 -3.12 17.03 -13.33
CA ALA A 352 -3.38 15.62 -13.16
C ALA A 352 -2.98 15.17 -11.77
N SER A 353 -3.64 14.15 -11.29
CA SER A 353 -3.38 13.55 -9.98
C SER A 353 -2.64 12.21 -10.09
N ILE A 354 -2.69 11.57 -11.27
CA ILE A 354 -2.02 10.31 -11.59
C ILE A 354 -1.43 10.36 -12.99
N ILE A 355 -0.41 9.53 -13.24
CA ILE A 355 0.32 9.55 -14.52
C ILE A 355 -0.55 9.19 -15.73
N SER A 356 -1.51 8.28 -15.58
CA SER A 356 -2.41 7.89 -16.67
C SER A 356 -3.35 9.02 -17.07
N GLU A 357 -3.81 9.84 -16.12
CA GLU A 357 -4.59 11.05 -16.36
C GLU A 357 -3.75 12.09 -17.09
N LEU A 358 -2.53 12.36 -16.60
CA LEU A 358 -1.60 13.27 -17.26
C LEU A 358 -1.35 12.85 -18.71
N SER A 359 -1.04 11.57 -18.91
CA SER A 359 -0.76 10.97 -20.21
C SER A 359 -1.93 11.20 -21.19
N SER A 360 -3.17 10.95 -20.76
CA SER A 360 -4.36 11.15 -21.59
C SER A 360 -4.63 12.64 -21.91
N GLN A 361 -4.31 13.54 -20.98
CA GLN A 361 -4.48 14.98 -21.17
C GLN A 361 -3.49 15.59 -22.16
N ILE A 362 -2.37 14.90 -22.45
CA ILE A 362 -1.29 15.39 -23.32
C ILE A 362 -1.14 14.59 -24.62
N ASP A 363 -2.10 13.74 -24.97
CA ASP A 363 -2.08 12.95 -26.23
C ASP A 363 -1.81 13.83 -27.46
N TYR A 364 -2.29 15.07 -27.45
CA TYR A 364 -2.06 16.07 -28.51
C TYR A 364 -0.59 16.51 -28.69
N LEU A 365 0.28 16.23 -27.69
CA LEU A 365 1.73 16.45 -27.76
C LEU A 365 2.45 15.19 -28.23
N ILE A 366 1.95 14.03 -27.81
CA ILE A 366 2.57 12.73 -28.05
C ILE A 366 2.47 12.32 -29.49
N TYR A 367 1.33 12.61 -30.12
CA TYR A 367 1.04 12.24 -31.51
C TYR A 367 0.93 13.47 -32.41
N ASP A 368 1.39 13.31 -33.65
CA ASP A 368 1.15 14.30 -34.69
C ASP A 368 -0.29 14.21 -35.23
N GLY A 369 -0.78 15.32 -35.74
CA GLY A 369 -2.10 15.42 -36.35
C GLY A 369 -3.21 15.78 -35.35
N VAL A 370 -4.45 15.59 -35.78
CA VAL A 370 -5.64 16.01 -35.05
C VAL A 370 -5.83 15.16 -33.79
N PRO A 371 -5.99 15.79 -32.62
CA PRO A 371 -6.27 15.06 -31.38
C PRO A 371 -7.66 14.40 -31.42
N GLU A 372 -7.85 13.36 -30.62
CA GLU A 372 -9.17 12.78 -30.41
C GLU A 372 -10.04 13.80 -29.64
N ILE A 373 -11.23 14.06 -30.17
CA ILE A 373 -12.17 14.99 -29.56
C ILE A 373 -13.46 14.24 -29.22
N ASP A 374 -13.82 14.25 -27.94
CA ASP A 374 -15.10 13.68 -27.49
C ASP A 374 -16.27 14.31 -28.27
N SER A 375 -17.28 13.52 -28.61
CA SER A 375 -18.42 13.94 -29.41
C SER A 375 -19.18 15.12 -28.80
N VAL A 376 -19.33 15.18 -27.47
CA VAL A 376 -19.99 16.28 -26.76
C VAL A 376 -19.14 17.55 -26.82
N VAL A 377 -17.82 17.42 -26.74
CA VAL A 377 -16.87 18.53 -26.86
C VAL A 377 -16.84 19.02 -28.28
N LYS A 378 -16.84 18.15 -29.29
CA LYS A 378 -16.83 18.45 -30.69
C LYS A 378 -18.11 19.22 -31.10
N ALA A 379 -19.26 18.85 -30.55
CA ALA A 379 -20.54 19.55 -30.81
C ALA A 379 -20.55 21.03 -30.34
N SER A 380 -19.59 21.44 -29.51
CA SER A 380 -19.44 22.85 -29.12
C SER A 380 -18.64 23.69 -30.12
N ILE A 381 -18.08 23.09 -31.17
CA ILE A 381 -17.48 23.80 -32.31
C ILE A 381 -18.62 24.06 -33.33
N THR A 382 -19.03 25.31 -33.45
CA THR A 382 -20.09 25.76 -34.38
C THR A 382 -19.47 26.29 -35.68
N ASP A 383 -20.29 26.48 -36.72
CA ASP A 383 -19.85 27.13 -37.96
C ASP A 383 -19.26 28.54 -37.72
N ASP A 384 -19.82 29.27 -36.77
CA ASP A 384 -19.31 30.57 -36.34
C ASP A 384 -17.92 30.44 -35.66
N SER A 385 -17.72 29.38 -34.85
CA SER A 385 -16.39 29.02 -34.28
C SER A 385 -15.40 28.69 -35.40
N CYS A 386 -15.79 27.94 -36.40
CA CYS A 386 -14.95 27.61 -37.53
C CYS A 386 -14.60 28.84 -38.38
N ALA A 387 -15.51 29.78 -38.57
CA ALA A 387 -15.22 31.02 -39.29
C ALA A 387 -14.12 31.86 -38.59
N ILE A 388 -14.18 32.02 -37.27
CA ILE A 388 -13.14 32.75 -36.53
C ILE A 388 -11.82 31.98 -36.48
N LEU A 389 -11.83 30.65 -36.38
CA LEU A 389 -10.64 29.78 -36.41
C LEU A 389 -9.95 29.89 -37.77
N LYS A 390 -10.64 29.81 -38.89
CA LYS A 390 -10.09 30.02 -40.26
C LYS A 390 -9.48 31.42 -40.39
N SER A 391 -10.18 32.45 -39.93
CA SER A 391 -9.61 33.81 -39.93
C SER A 391 -8.36 33.95 -39.06
N PHE A 392 -8.25 33.17 -37.98
CA PHE A 392 -7.05 33.13 -37.13
C PHE A 392 -5.91 32.36 -37.84
N SER A 393 -6.22 31.26 -38.52
CA SER A 393 -5.26 30.50 -39.30
C SER A 393 -4.52 31.35 -40.34
N ASP A 394 -5.19 32.34 -40.96
CA ASP A 394 -4.60 33.26 -41.93
C ASP A 394 -3.55 34.23 -41.35
N ILE A 395 -3.54 34.40 -40.02
CA ILE A 395 -2.68 35.40 -39.37
C ILE A 395 -1.78 34.79 -38.28
N VAL A 396 -1.88 33.51 -37.95
CA VAL A 396 -1.19 32.91 -36.81
C VAL A 396 0.32 33.07 -36.92
N ASP A 397 0.90 33.01 -38.10
CA ASP A 397 2.32 33.23 -38.38
C ASP A 397 2.81 34.68 -38.25
N LYS A 398 1.85 35.64 -38.17
CA LYS A 398 2.12 37.05 -37.91
C LYS A 398 1.96 37.44 -36.45
N THR A 399 1.63 36.47 -35.58
CA THR A 399 1.46 36.75 -34.16
C THR A 399 2.81 36.99 -33.48
N PRO A 400 2.88 37.91 -32.51
CA PRO A 400 4.10 38.17 -31.77
C PRO A 400 4.61 36.91 -31.03
N LEU A 401 5.97 36.78 -30.88
CA LEU A 401 6.66 35.72 -30.18
C LEU A 401 6.87 36.01 -28.67
N ASP A 402 6.35 37.13 -28.21
CA ASP A 402 6.31 37.54 -26.81
C ASP A 402 4.88 37.40 -26.27
N ALA A 403 4.73 36.89 -25.05
CA ALA A 403 3.42 36.57 -24.48
C ALA A 403 2.51 37.81 -24.28
N ASP A 404 3.07 38.94 -23.78
CA ASP A 404 2.31 40.14 -23.52
C ASP A 404 1.96 40.83 -24.83
N ALA A 405 2.88 40.87 -25.78
CA ALA A 405 2.65 41.38 -27.13
C ALA A 405 1.62 40.51 -27.86
N PHE A 406 1.66 39.18 -27.76
CA PHE A 406 0.67 38.27 -28.28
C PHE A 406 -0.73 38.57 -27.72
N GLN A 407 -0.85 38.67 -26.38
CA GLN A 407 -2.14 38.96 -25.76
C GLN A 407 -2.72 40.30 -26.22
N SER A 408 -1.87 41.32 -26.32
CA SER A 408 -2.28 42.67 -26.80
C SER A 408 -2.71 42.66 -28.28
N PHE A 409 -1.94 41.95 -29.12
CA PHE A 409 -2.26 41.73 -30.54
C PHE A 409 -3.60 41.00 -30.70
N MET A 410 -3.82 39.91 -29.97
CA MET A 410 -5.03 39.11 -30.03
C MET A 410 -6.26 39.90 -29.58
N ASN A 411 -6.14 40.67 -28.50
CA ASN A 411 -7.25 41.53 -28.05
C ASN A 411 -7.63 42.58 -29.09
N SER A 412 -6.65 43.22 -29.69
CA SER A 412 -6.87 44.25 -30.74
C SER A 412 -7.49 43.62 -32.00
N TRP A 413 -6.96 42.48 -32.45
CA TRP A 413 -7.45 41.78 -33.64
C TRP A 413 -8.91 41.30 -33.47
N LEU A 414 -9.25 40.72 -32.30
CA LEU A 414 -10.58 40.26 -31.96
C LEU A 414 -11.57 41.44 -31.83
N ALA A 415 -11.15 42.54 -31.21
CA ALA A 415 -11.95 43.74 -31.08
C ALA A 415 -12.33 44.34 -32.47
N GLY A 416 -11.38 44.34 -33.42
CA GLY A 416 -11.63 44.73 -34.81
C GLY A 416 -12.66 43.85 -35.54
N LYS A 417 -12.94 42.65 -35.03
CA LYS A 417 -13.96 41.72 -35.55
C LYS A 417 -15.25 41.71 -34.69
N GLY A 418 -15.33 42.52 -33.66
CA GLY A 418 -16.46 42.54 -32.73
C GLY A 418 -16.55 41.28 -31.85
N ARG A 419 -15.38 40.59 -31.61
CA ARG A 419 -15.29 39.33 -30.89
C ARG A 419 -14.50 39.52 -29.59
N LYS A 420 -14.68 38.55 -28.67
CA LYS A 420 -13.93 38.46 -27.39
C LYS A 420 -12.99 37.28 -27.42
N MET A 421 -11.97 37.27 -26.55
CA MET A 421 -10.99 36.18 -26.43
C MET A 421 -11.66 34.81 -26.22
N LYS A 422 -12.78 34.72 -25.51
CA LYS A 422 -13.50 33.45 -25.31
C LYS A 422 -14.06 32.85 -26.60
N ASP A 423 -14.37 33.68 -27.58
CA ASP A 423 -15.00 33.26 -28.85
C ASP A 423 -14.00 32.54 -29.77
N LEU A 424 -12.70 32.84 -29.62
CA LEU A 424 -11.61 32.11 -30.25
C LEU A 424 -10.97 31.07 -29.31
N GLY A 425 -10.71 31.44 -28.03
CA GLY A 425 -9.86 30.72 -27.14
C GLY A 425 -10.37 29.33 -26.77
N ILE A 426 -11.69 29.16 -26.59
CA ILE A 426 -12.28 27.85 -26.28
C ILE A 426 -12.26 26.94 -27.51
N PRO A 427 -12.78 27.37 -28.70
CA PRO A 427 -12.68 26.54 -29.91
C PRO A 427 -11.26 26.18 -30.29
N LEU A 428 -10.31 27.12 -30.18
CA LEU A 428 -8.91 26.87 -30.53
C LEU A 428 -8.28 25.83 -29.59
N ARG A 429 -8.54 25.88 -28.27
CA ARG A 429 -8.09 24.84 -27.36
C ARG A 429 -8.62 23.46 -27.73
N ILE A 430 -9.92 23.37 -28.07
CA ILE A 430 -10.53 22.11 -28.48
C ILE A 430 -9.84 21.56 -29.73
N VAL A 431 -9.63 22.38 -30.72
CA VAL A 431 -8.99 21.98 -31.98
C VAL A 431 -7.56 21.55 -31.77
N LEU A 432 -6.80 22.26 -30.90
CA LEU A 432 -5.40 21.98 -30.67
C LEU A 432 -5.15 20.79 -29.69
N THR A 433 -6.06 20.55 -28.76
CA THR A 433 -5.79 19.60 -27.64
C THR A 433 -6.88 18.56 -27.43
N GLY A 434 -8.01 18.65 -28.11
CA GLY A 434 -9.20 17.82 -27.83
C GLY A 434 -10.02 18.28 -26.63
N ASN A 435 -9.56 19.27 -25.85
CA ASN A 435 -10.15 19.66 -24.57
C ASN A 435 -10.46 21.15 -24.46
N LYS A 436 -11.51 21.51 -23.71
CA LYS A 436 -11.83 22.91 -23.39
C LYS A 436 -10.82 23.58 -22.44
N SER A 437 -10.20 22.79 -21.58
CA SER A 437 -9.15 23.23 -20.66
C SER A 437 -7.80 22.77 -21.18
N ALA A 438 -6.86 23.70 -21.35
CA ALA A 438 -5.53 23.42 -21.91
C ALA A 438 -4.52 24.47 -21.37
N PRO A 439 -3.22 24.28 -21.57
CA PRO A 439 -2.21 25.30 -21.28
C PRO A 439 -2.52 26.66 -21.92
N PRO A 440 -1.83 27.75 -21.54
CA PRO A 440 -2.03 29.04 -22.18
C PRO A 440 -1.90 28.93 -23.70
N LEU A 441 -2.76 29.64 -24.44
CA LEU A 441 -2.80 29.56 -25.91
C LEU A 441 -1.50 29.95 -26.58
N PHE A 442 -0.82 30.94 -26.03
CA PHE A 442 0.49 31.36 -26.50
C PHE A 442 1.48 30.19 -26.47
N ASP A 443 1.61 29.52 -25.31
CA ASP A 443 2.53 28.42 -25.12
C ASP A 443 2.19 27.20 -25.99
N LEU A 444 0.88 26.92 -26.18
CA LEU A 444 0.40 25.87 -27.07
C LEU A 444 0.81 26.14 -28.53
N ILE A 445 0.54 27.33 -29.02
CA ILE A 445 0.83 27.74 -30.43
C ILE A 445 2.36 27.67 -30.66
N GLN A 446 3.14 28.23 -29.73
CA GLN A 446 4.59 28.22 -29.82
C GLN A 446 5.18 26.80 -29.72
N THR A 447 4.51 25.90 -29.04
CA THR A 447 4.97 24.51 -28.85
C THR A 447 4.62 23.63 -30.05
N LEU A 448 3.42 23.75 -30.57
CA LEU A 448 2.96 22.98 -31.74
C LEU A 448 3.58 23.50 -33.03
N GLY A 449 3.86 24.79 -33.09
CA GLY A 449 4.28 25.49 -34.32
C GLY A 449 3.09 25.88 -35.22
N PHE A 450 3.33 26.91 -36.03
CA PHE A 450 2.23 27.53 -36.84
C PHE A 450 1.66 26.54 -37.86
N ASP A 451 2.48 25.72 -38.50
CA ASP A 451 2.05 24.76 -39.51
C ASP A 451 1.10 23.70 -38.92
N GLU A 452 1.42 23.16 -37.74
CA GLU A 452 0.59 22.19 -37.05
C GLU A 452 -0.73 22.83 -36.56
N VAL A 453 -0.70 24.09 -36.11
CA VAL A 453 -1.91 24.85 -35.72
C VAL A 453 -2.82 25.02 -36.91
N LYS A 454 -2.29 25.47 -38.06
CA LYS A 454 -3.06 25.63 -39.31
C LYS A 454 -3.68 24.29 -39.74
N TYR A 455 -2.84 23.23 -39.75
CA TYR A 455 -3.27 21.90 -40.15
C TYR A 455 -4.46 21.39 -39.29
N ARG A 456 -4.37 21.50 -37.94
CA ARG A 456 -5.46 21.06 -37.05
C ARG A 456 -6.75 21.86 -37.26
N ILE A 457 -6.64 23.16 -37.45
CA ILE A 457 -7.82 24.01 -37.77
C ILE A 457 -8.49 23.56 -39.08
N ASP A 458 -7.70 23.35 -40.13
CA ASP A 458 -8.22 22.94 -41.43
C ASP A 458 -8.92 21.59 -41.40
N GLN A 459 -8.35 20.60 -40.66
CA GLN A 459 -8.91 19.25 -40.54
C GLN A 459 -10.24 19.23 -39.77
N ILE A 460 -10.46 20.16 -38.85
CA ILE A 460 -11.70 20.19 -38.02
C ILE A 460 -12.78 21.08 -38.64
N CYS A 461 -12.39 22.15 -39.35
CA CYS A 461 -13.32 23.15 -39.84
C CYS A 461 -13.63 23.01 -41.37
N ASN A 462 -13.07 22.01 -42.05
CA ASN A 462 -13.45 21.63 -43.42
C ASN A 462 -14.28 20.35 -43.38
#